data_d8ce0a7c789e756a15c84296ce4bda6c
#
_entry.id   d8ce0a7c789e756a15c84296ce4bda6c
#
_cell.length_a   1.000
_cell.length_b   1.000
_cell.length_c   1.000
_cell.angle_alpha   90.00
_cell.angle_beta   90.00
_cell.angle_gamma   90.00
#
_symmetry.space_group_name_H-M   'P 1'
#
loop_
_entity.id
_entity.type
_entity.pdbx_description
1 polymer ?
#
loop_
_entity_poly.entity_id
_entity_poly.type
_entity_poly.pdbx_seq_one_letter_code
_entity_poly.pdbx_strand_id
1 'polypeptide(L)'
;METDVVSFGLQAQGAWRPILVRSQVSGATNTIKPVVTTAQVIKAQKAAREVYMDEKIEKYIIDLIFATRYPEQYGLEDLKPLISFGASPRGSINLTTAAKCYAFIKRRGYVVPEDVRAVVHDVLRHRIGITYEAEAENITSEDIINRIVNVVEVP
;
A
#
# COMPACT_ATOMS: atom_id res chain seq x y z
N MET A 1 19.30 -9.19 -28.37
CA MET A 1 18.27 -9.77 -27.49
C MET A 1 18.51 -9.18 -26.12
N GLU A 2 17.94 -7.99 -25.91
CA GLU A 2 18.08 -7.24 -24.66
C GLU A 2 17.16 -7.87 -23.61
N THR A 3 17.76 -8.33 -22.53
CA THR A 3 17.02 -8.76 -21.34
C THR A 3 16.66 -7.52 -20.56
N ASP A 4 15.37 -7.15 -20.60
CA ASP A 4 14.82 -6.14 -19.70
C ASP A 4 15.01 -6.54 -18.25
N VAL A 5 16.00 -5.95 -17.62
CA VAL A 5 16.20 -6.02 -16.18
C VAL A 5 15.13 -5.14 -15.54
N VAL A 6 14.06 -5.76 -15.08
CA VAL A 6 13.08 -5.07 -14.22
C VAL A 6 13.79 -4.67 -12.93
N SER A 7 14.20 -3.41 -12.84
CA SER A 7 14.74 -2.84 -11.62
C SER A 7 13.62 -2.66 -10.61
N PHE A 8 13.44 -3.63 -9.72
CA PHE A 8 12.72 -3.37 -8.48
C PHE A 8 13.53 -2.37 -7.67
N GLY A 9 12.93 -1.21 -7.38
CA GLY A 9 13.53 -0.20 -6.51
C GLY A 9 13.76 -0.78 -5.13
N LEU A 10 14.98 -1.21 -4.87
CA LEU A 10 15.40 -1.81 -3.62
C LEU A 10 15.87 -0.72 -2.67
N GLN A 11 15.01 -0.30 -1.77
CA GLN A 11 15.36 0.52 -0.61
C GLN A 11 16.03 -0.29 0.52
N ALA A 12 16.76 -1.34 0.19
CA ALA A 12 17.49 -2.11 1.20
C ALA A 12 18.99 -2.06 0.93
N GLN A 13 19.64 -0.96 1.28
CA GLN A 13 21.12 -0.87 1.23
C GLN A 13 21.81 -2.02 1.98
N GLY A 14 21.15 -2.62 2.99
CA GLY A 14 21.65 -3.77 3.72
C GLY A 14 21.62 -5.10 2.94
N ALA A 15 20.73 -5.26 1.95
CA ALA A 15 20.59 -6.51 1.19
C ALA A 15 21.61 -6.65 0.06
N TRP A 16 22.17 -5.55 -0.43
CA TRP A 16 23.15 -5.55 -1.52
C TRP A 16 24.53 -6.03 -1.10
N ARG A 17 24.94 -5.73 0.12
CA ARG A 17 26.28 -6.09 0.63
C ARG A 17 26.55 -7.60 0.63
N PRO A 18 25.63 -8.46 1.07
CA PRO A 18 25.82 -9.91 0.96
C PRO A 18 25.87 -10.42 -0.47
N ILE A 19 25.11 -9.80 -1.40
CA ILE A 19 25.09 -10.17 -2.81
C ILE A 19 26.43 -9.82 -3.48
N LEU A 20 26.94 -8.60 -3.25
CA LEU A 20 28.23 -8.16 -3.78
C LEU A 20 29.40 -8.99 -3.24
N VAL A 21 29.42 -9.24 -1.94
CA VAL A 21 30.47 -10.06 -1.29
C VAL A 21 30.43 -11.50 -1.82
N ARG A 22 29.24 -12.07 -2.00
CA ARG A 22 29.09 -13.44 -2.51
C ARG A 22 29.52 -13.58 -3.97
N SER A 23 29.25 -12.58 -4.82
CA SER A 23 29.68 -12.60 -6.21
C SER A 23 31.20 -12.44 -6.38
N GLN A 24 31.86 -11.73 -5.45
CA GLN A 24 33.30 -11.53 -5.48
C GLN A 24 34.11 -12.70 -4.91
N VAL A 25 33.56 -13.42 -3.92
CA VAL A 25 34.29 -14.48 -3.20
C VAL A 25 34.10 -15.85 -3.82
N SER A 26 33.00 -16.14 -4.49
CA SER A 26 32.70 -17.49 -4.92
C SER A 26 32.80 -17.79 -6.43
N GLY A 27 32.83 -16.76 -7.29
CA GLY A 27 32.76 -16.98 -8.75
C GLY A 27 31.50 -17.76 -9.20
N ALA A 28 30.64 -18.12 -8.24
CA ALA A 28 29.43 -18.88 -8.48
C ALA A 28 28.30 -17.90 -8.84
N THR A 29 27.95 -17.84 -10.09
CA THR A 29 26.67 -17.30 -10.53
C THR A 29 25.56 -18.11 -9.87
N ASN A 30 24.91 -17.55 -8.85
CA ASN A 30 23.69 -18.14 -8.31
C ASN A 30 22.65 -18.19 -9.43
N THR A 31 22.46 -19.35 -10.03
CA THR A 31 21.43 -19.55 -11.05
C THR A 31 20.06 -19.43 -10.37
N ILE A 32 19.45 -18.27 -10.51
CA ILE A 32 18.08 -18.01 -10.02
C ILE A 32 17.13 -18.87 -10.86
N LYS A 33 16.46 -19.80 -10.22
CA LYS A 33 15.41 -20.60 -10.88
C LYS A 33 14.08 -19.91 -10.78
N PRO A 34 13.30 -19.80 -11.87
CA PRO A 34 11.97 -19.24 -11.81
C PRO A 34 11.06 -20.11 -10.93
N VAL A 35 10.36 -19.49 -9.98
CA VAL A 35 9.41 -20.17 -9.07
C VAL A 35 8.02 -20.24 -9.70
N VAL A 36 7.68 -19.27 -10.53
CA VAL A 36 6.39 -19.15 -11.21
C VAL A 36 6.57 -18.75 -12.66
N THR A 37 5.61 -19.14 -13.50
CA THR A 37 5.59 -18.76 -14.92
C THR A 37 4.76 -17.50 -15.10
N THR A 38 4.98 -16.76 -16.21
CA THR A 38 4.16 -15.58 -16.58
C THR A 38 2.67 -15.93 -16.68
N ALA A 39 2.33 -17.09 -17.22
CA ALA A 39 0.95 -17.56 -17.32
C ALA A 39 0.30 -17.73 -15.94
N GLN A 40 1.04 -18.25 -14.95
CA GLN A 40 0.58 -18.37 -13.57
C GLN A 40 0.34 -17.00 -12.93
N VAL A 41 1.24 -16.02 -13.17
CA VAL A 41 1.06 -14.64 -12.68
C VAL A 41 -0.20 -14.01 -13.27
N ILE A 42 -0.43 -14.12 -14.58
CA ILE A 42 -1.62 -13.59 -15.25
C ILE A 42 -2.90 -14.25 -14.68
N LYS A 43 -2.88 -15.55 -14.44
CA LYS A 43 -3.99 -16.27 -13.83
C LYS A 43 -4.27 -15.77 -12.40
N ALA A 44 -3.21 -15.58 -11.60
CA ALA A 44 -3.32 -15.05 -10.25
C ALA A 44 -3.89 -13.62 -10.22
N GLN A 45 -3.45 -12.75 -11.15
CA GLN A 45 -4.00 -11.40 -11.28
C GLN A 45 -5.50 -11.38 -11.61
N LYS A 46 -5.96 -12.28 -12.47
CA LYS A 46 -7.40 -12.42 -12.77
C LYS A 46 -8.16 -12.88 -11.53
N ALA A 47 -7.70 -13.92 -10.86
CA ALA A 47 -8.34 -14.42 -9.65
C ALA A 47 -8.38 -13.38 -8.52
N ALA A 48 -7.33 -12.59 -8.33
CA ALA A 48 -7.32 -11.52 -7.34
C ALA A 48 -8.37 -10.42 -7.63
N ARG A 49 -8.65 -10.12 -8.90
CA ARG A 49 -9.71 -9.16 -9.28
C ARG A 49 -11.12 -9.67 -9.00
N GLU A 50 -11.32 -10.99 -9.03
CA GLU A 50 -12.60 -11.67 -8.79
C GLU A 50 -12.92 -11.82 -7.30
N VAL A 51 -11.98 -11.48 -6.40
CA VAL A 51 -12.22 -11.48 -4.95
C VAL A 51 -13.39 -10.55 -4.64
N TYR A 52 -14.39 -11.08 -3.92
CA TYR A 52 -15.58 -10.34 -3.54
C TYR A 52 -15.27 -9.22 -2.55
N MET A 53 -15.94 -8.10 -2.71
CA MET A 53 -15.89 -6.98 -1.75
C MET A 53 -17.33 -6.53 -1.47
N ASP A 54 -17.70 -6.47 -0.20
CA ASP A 54 -19.01 -5.99 0.24
C ASP A 54 -19.09 -4.46 0.10
N GLU A 55 -20.29 -3.93 -0.19
CA GLU A 55 -20.52 -2.49 -0.32
C GLU A 55 -20.14 -1.70 0.94
N LYS A 56 -20.26 -2.32 2.13
CA LYS A 56 -19.84 -1.68 3.38
C LYS A 56 -18.32 -1.48 3.42
N ILE A 57 -17.54 -2.43 2.88
CA ILE A 57 -16.08 -2.29 2.77
C ILE A 57 -15.72 -1.23 1.74
N GLU A 58 -16.46 -1.17 0.62
CA GLU A 58 -16.27 -0.11 -0.37
C GLU A 58 -16.54 1.27 0.23
N LYS A 59 -17.62 1.40 0.98
CA LYS A 59 -17.94 2.63 1.72
C LYS A 59 -16.83 2.99 2.72
N TYR A 60 -16.35 2.02 3.50
CA TYR A 60 -15.24 2.23 4.43
C TYR A 60 -13.98 2.76 3.73
N ILE A 61 -13.62 2.20 2.56
CA ILE A 61 -12.51 2.70 1.75
C ILE A 61 -12.74 4.14 1.31
N ILE A 62 -13.96 4.48 0.88
CA ILE A 62 -14.33 5.84 0.48
C ILE A 62 -14.22 6.79 1.66
N ASP A 63 -14.74 6.41 2.82
CA ASP A 63 -14.69 7.22 4.04
C ASP A 63 -13.24 7.48 4.48
N LEU A 64 -12.36 6.49 4.41
CA LEU A 64 -10.92 6.69 4.65
C LEU A 64 -10.30 7.74 3.71
N ILE A 65 -10.62 7.69 2.41
CA ILE A 65 -10.12 8.68 1.45
C ILE A 65 -10.72 10.06 1.71
N PHE A 66 -12.02 10.16 2.01
CA PHE A 66 -12.67 11.43 2.31
C PHE A 66 -12.13 12.06 3.60
N ALA A 67 -11.85 11.27 4.63
CA ALA A 67 -11.23 11.73 5.87
C ALA A 67 -9.85 12.39 5.65
N THR A 68 -9.09 11.96 4.63
CA THR A 68 -7.84 12.65 4.26
C THR A 68 -8.06 14.02 3.63
N ARG A 69 -9.24 14.30 3.07
CA ARG A 69 -9.55 15.53 2.34
C ARG A 69 -10.39 16.50 3.15
N TYR A 70 -11.25 15.97 3.98
CA TYR A 70 -12.23 16.70 4.79
C TYR A 70 -12.23 16.15 6.22
N PRO A 71 -11.07 16.22 6.92
CA PRO A 71 -10.93 15.63 8.25
C PRO A 71 -11.96 16.19 9.25
N GLU A 72 -12.39 17.43 9.07
CA GLU A 72 -13.42 18.07 9.90
C GLU A 72 -14.77 17.37 9.86
N GLN A 73 -15.09 16.63 8.79
CA GLN A 73 -16.35 15.87 8.68
C GLN A 73 -16.30 14.55 9.46
N TYR A 74 -15.13 14.16 9.93
CA TYR A 74 -14.88 12.92 10.67
C TYR A 74 -14.42 13.17 12.11
N GLY A 75 -14.60 14.42 12.64
CA GLY A 75 -14.16 14.76 13.99
C GLY A 75 -12.64 14.83 14.15
N LEU A 76 -11.94 15.17 13.08
CA LEU A 76 -10.47 15.27 13.00
C LEU A 76 -10.06 16.71 12.61
N GLU A 77 -10.71 17.71 13.18
CA GLU A 77 -10.48 19.14 12.86
C GLU A 77 -9.03 19.55 13.04
N ASP A 78 -8.35 18.94 14.00
CA ASP A 78 -6.95 19.17 14.32
C ASP A 78 -5.97 18.65 13.27
N LEU A 79 -6.40 17.75 12.39
CA LEU A 79 -5.59 17.32 11.24
C LEU A 79 -5.64 18.31 10.06
N LYS A 80 -6.64 19.18 10.01
CA LYS A 80 -6.84 20.10 8.89
C LYS A 80 -5.64 21.01 8.61
N PRO A 81 -5.01 21.66 9.60
CA PRO A 81 -3.82 22.48 9.39
C PRO A 81 -2.57 21.65 9.03
N LEU A 82 -2.57 20.34 9.31
CA LEU A 82 -1.43 19.47 9.11
C LEU A 82 -1.41 18.82 7.72
N ILE A 83 -2.54 18.83 6.99
CA ILE A 83 -2.68 18.22 5.66
C ILE A 83 -2.67 19.31 4.59
N SER A 84 -1.66 19.33 3.71
CA SER A 84 -1.60 20.23 2.57
C SER A 84 -2.50 19.77 1.42
N PHE A 85 -2.56 18.46 1.17
CA PHE A 85 -3.51 17.83 0.27
C PHE A 85 -3.81 16.39 0.67
N GLY A 86 -5.07 15.99 0.55
CA GLY A 86 -5.53 14.62 0.81
C GLY A 86 -5.42 13.71 -0.43
N ALA A 87 -5.66 12.43 -0.22
CA ALA A 87 -5.61 11.43 -1.27
C ALA A 87 -6.64 11.71 -2.37
N SER A 88 -6.26 11.46 -3.61
CA SER A 88 -7.16 11.58 -4.77
C SER A 88 -8.09 10.36 -4.90
N PRO A 89 -9.15 10.42 -5.74
CA PRO A 89 -10.01 9.26 -6.01
C PRO A 89 -9.25 8.01 -6.51
N ARG A 90 -8.06 8.19 -7.11
CA ARG A 90 -7.19 7.04 -7.45
C ARG A 90 -6.70 6.28 -6.20
N GLY A 91 -6.68 6.94 -5.05
CA GLY A 91 -6.40 6.28 -3.76
C GLY A 91 -7.40 5.19 -3.45
N SER A 92 -8.71 5.43 -3.64
CA SER A 92 -9.74 4.41 -3.40
C SER A 92 -9.61 3.23 -4.35
N ILE A 93 -9.38 3.47 -5.65
CA ILE A 93 -9.18 2.41 -6.66
C ILE A 93 -7.97 1.53 -6.28
N ASN A 94 -6.86 2.16 -5.88
CA ASN A 94 -5.66 1.42 -5.52
C ASN A 94 -5.83 0.67 -4.19
N LEU A 95 -6.51 1.27 -3.22
CA LEU A 95 -6.76 0.63 -1.93
C LEU A 95 -7.68 -0.59 -2.09
N THR A 96 -8.75 -0.47 -2.91
CA THR A 96 -9.61 -1.60 -3.29
C THR A 96 -8.80 -2.73 -3.95
N THR A 97 -7.95 -2.39 -4.91
CA THR A 97 -7.13 -3.39 -5.61
C THR A 97 -6.13 -4.05 -4.66
N ALA A 98 -5.47 -3.28 -3.81
CA ALA A 98 -4.50 -3.79 -2.84
C ALA A 98 -5.17 -4.70 -1.79
N ALA A 99 -6.34 -4.31 -1.27
CA ALA A 99 -7.10 -5.11 -0.31
C ALA A 99 -7.56 -6.46 -0.92
N LYS A 100 -8.04 -6.46 -2.17
CA LYS A 100 -8.38 -7.70 -2.90
C LYS A 100 -7.15 -8.60 -3.09
N CYS A 101 -6.01 -8.03 -3.48
CA CYS A 101 -4.77 -8.79 -3.60
C CYS A 101 -4.31 -9.35 -2.25
N TYR A 102 -4.45 -8.59 -1.17
CA TYR A 102 -4.08 -9.04 0.17
C TYR A 102 -4.96 -10.19 0.65
N ALA A 103 -6.29 -10.09 0.47
CA ALA A 103 -7.23 -11.19 0.75
C ALA A 103 -6.90 -12.46 -0.07
N PHE A 104 -6.58 -12.29 -1.36
CA PHE A 104 -6.15 -13.40 -2.23
C PHE A 104 -4.89 -14.09 -1.71
N ILE A 105 -3.86 -13.32 -1.30
CA ILE A 105 -2.63 -13.88 -0.71
C ILE A 105 -2.94 -14.63 0.59
N LYS A 106 -3.91 -14.15 1.36
CA LYS A 106 -4.43 -14.83 2.58
C LYS A 106 -5.34 -16.02 2.26
N ARG A 107 -5.48 -16.39 0.97
CA ARG A 107 -6.32 -17.51 0.48
C ARG A 107 -7.80 -17.35 0.80
N ARG A 108 -8.31 -16.11 0.82
CA ARG A 108 -9.72 -15.79 1.00
C ARG A 108 -10.32 -15.30 -0.31
N GLY A 109 -11.58 -15.66 -0.56
CA GLY A 109 -12.35 -15.20 -1.71
C GLY A 109 -13.13 -13.91 -1.45
N TYR A 110 -12.96 -13.28 -0.30
CA TYR A 110 -13.63 -12.04 0.10
C TYR A 110 -12.71 -11.16 0.93
N VAL A 111 -12.94 -9.85 0.86
CA VAL A 111 -12.19 -8.84 1.63
C VAL A 111 -12.85 -8.62 2.99
N VAL A 112 -12.04 -8.38 4.00
CA VAL A 112 -12.46 -7.94 5.34
C VAL A 112 -11.82 -6.59 5.68
N PRO A 113 -12.37 -5.81 6.64
CA PRO A 113 -11.80 -4.51 7.01
C PRO A 113 -10.32 -4.56 7.38
N GLU A 114 -9.87 -5.64 8.00
CA GLU A 114 -8.47 -5.84 8.38
C GLU A 114 -7.53 -5.88 7.19
N ASP A 115 -8.01 -6.34 6.01
CA ASP A 115 -7.21 -6.33 4.78
C ASP A 115 -6.96 -4.91 4.29
N VAL A 116 -7.99 -4.05 4.40
CA VAL A 116 -7.88 -2.63 4.08
C VAL A 116 -6.88 -1.96 5.03
N ARG A 117 -7.00 -2.22 6.34
CA ARG A 117 -6.09 -1.68 7.36
C ARG A 117 -4.65 -2.14 7.16
N ALA A 118 -4.45 -3.38 6.71
CA ALA A 118 -3.11 -3.93 6.48
C ALA A 118 -2.35 -3.24 5.34
N VAL A 119 -3.05 -2.68 4.34
CA VAL A 119 -2.43 -2.09 3.14
C VAL A 119 -2.60 -0.57 3.04
N VAL A 120 -3.38 0.05 3.93
CA VAL A 120 -3.72 1.48 3.85
C VAL A 120 -2.49 2.38 3.88
N HIS A 121 -1.51 2.10 4.74
CA HIS A 121 -0.28 2.87 4.85
C HIS A 121 0.54 2.80 3.55
N ASP A 122 0.72 1.62 3.00
CA ASP A 122 1.49 1.41 1.77
C ASP A 122 0.85 2.11 0.56
N VAL A 123 -0.48 2.21 0.55
CA VAL A 123 -1.22 2.86 -0.53
C VAL A 123 -1.30 4.38 -0.36
N LEU A 124 -1.45 4.89 0.88
CA LEU A 124 -1.78 6.30 1.12
C LEU A 124 -0.60 7.18 1.53
N ARG A 125 0.49 6.63 2.14
CA ARG A 125 1.61 7.45 2.66
C ARG A 125 2.23 8.40 1.64
N HIS A 126 2.24 8.03 0.36
CA HIS A 126 2.77 8.84 -0.74
C HIS A 126 1.69 9.64 -1.49
N ARG A 127 0.46 9.68 -0.96
CA ARG A 127 -0.72 10.34 -1.56
C ARG A 127 -1.32 11.43 -0.69
N ILE A 128 -0.77 11.62 0.49
CA ILE A 128 -1.13 12.66 1.44
C ILE A 128 0.09 13.57 1.59
N GLY A 129 -0.10 14.85 1.33
CA GLY A 129 0.93 15.86 1.58
C GLY A 129 0.73 16.47 2.94
N ILE A 130 1.82 16.62 3.69
CA ILE A 130 1.85 17.31 4.97
C ILE A 130 2.27 18.77 4.79
N THR A 131 1.93 19.61 5.74
CA THR A 131 2.32 21.04 5.79
C THR A 131 3.67 21.19 6.50
N TYR A 132 4.29 22.38 6.36
CA TYR A 132 5.48 22.73 7.15
C TYR A 132 5.21 22.76 8.66
N GLU A 133 3.98 23.04 9.07
CA GLU A 133 3.54 22.98 10.46
C GLU A 133 3.62 21.54 10.99
N ALA A 134 3.13 20.56 10.22
CA ALA A 134 3.25 19.14 10.55
C ALA A 134 4.72 18.70 10.62
N GLU A 135 5.55 19.15 9.67
CA GLU A 135 6.99 18.83 9.69
C GLU A 135 7.68 19.43 10.93
N ALA A 136 7.34 20.66 11.33
CA ALA A 136 7.89 21.31 12.53
C ALA A 136 7.50 20.58 13.81
N GLU A 137 6.33 19.95 13.84
CA GLU A 137 5.83 19.14 14.94
C GLU A 137 6.29 17.66 14.86
N ASN A 138 7.10 17.29 13.85
CA ASN A 138 7.54 15.93 13.56
C ASN A 138 6.37 14.94 13.30
N ILE A 139 5.25 15.45 12.80
CA ILE A 139 4.08 14.64 12.41
C ILE A 139 4.30 14.14 10.98
N THR A 140 4.23 12.83 10.82
CA THR A 140 4.42 12.16 9.52
C THR A 140 3.06 11.87 8.83
N SER A 141 3.09 11.60 7.52
CA SER A 141 1.90 11.11 6.83
C SER A 141 1.37 9.79 7.40
N GLU A 142 2.24 8.96 7.99
CA GLU A 142 1.83 7.71 8.66
C GLU A 142 1.07 7.99 9.96
N ASP A 143 1.47 9.00 10.72
CA ASP A 143 0.76 9.41 11.94
C ASP A 143 -0.65 9.91 11.59
N ILE A 144 -0.77 10.70 10.53
CA ILE A 144 -2.07 11.18 10.03
C ILE A 144 -2.95 9.99 9.60
N ILE A 145 -2.40 9.03 8.83
CA ILE A 145 -3.14 7.83 8.42
C ILE A 145 -3.59 7.02 9.63
N ASN A 146 -2.72 6.83 10.62
CA ASN A 146 -3.05 6.12 11.86
C ASN A 146 -4.24 6.75 12.58
N ARG A 147 -4.27 8.08 12.69
CA ARG A 147 -5.37 8.79 13.33
C ARG A 147 -6.67 8.63 12.55
N ILE A 148 -6.64 8.73 11.22
CA ILE A 148 -7.80 8.54 10.36
C ILE A 148 -8.36 7.11 10.50
N VAL A 149 -7.50 6.08 10.41
CA VAL A 149 -7.89 4.66 10.50
C VAL A 149 -8.48 4.31 11.87
N ASN A 150 -8.12 5.04 12.92
CA ASN A 150 -8.63 4.81 14.28
C ASN A 150 -9.98 5.50 14.54
N VAL A 151 -10.32 6.54 13.77
CA VAL A 151 -11.55 7.32 13.95
C VAL A 151 -12.65 6.89 12.97
N VAL A 152 -12.28 6.56 11.72
CA VAL A 152 -13.27 6.12 10.72
C VAL A 152 -13.88 4.79 11.15
N GLU A 153 -15.22 4.76 11.21
CA GLU A 153 -16.00 3.61 11.66
C GLU A 153 -15.76 2.39 10.76
N VAL A 154 -15.47 1.27 11.40
CA VAL A 154 -15.28 -0.02 10.74
C VAL A 154 -16.64 -0.70 10.57
N PRO A 155 -16.99 -1.20 9.37
CA PRO A 155 -18.28 -1.83 9.10
C PRO A 155 -18.45 -3.20 9.77
#